data_4f790e1b118a17b588fd5045f37252cb
#
_entry.id   4f790e1b118a17b588fd5045f37252cb
#
_cell.length_a   1.000
_cell.length_b   1.000
_cell.length_c   1.000
_cell.angle_alpha   90.00
_cell.angle_beta   90.00
_cell.angle_gamma   90.00
#
_symmetry.space_group_name_H-M   'P 1'
#
loop_
_entity.id
_entity.type
_entity.pdbx_description
1 polymer ?
#
loop_
_entity_poly.entity_id
_entity_poly.type
_entity_poly.pdbx_seq_one_letter_code
_entity_poly.pdbx_strand_id
1 'polypeptide(L)'
;LENTKLLKDFLNSTDVICASNVICHIPNLDDLIKSVDLLLSKDGTFIFEEPYLGAMFEKTSYDQIYDEHIFVFSVSAISKIFKLYDFQLVDVQPQITHGGSMRYAIKRKNNGTPSLNLMKYLEKEKTNKIDSAESSLIFKKDCENSKLKITERVKKLKSENKKICGYAATSKSTTILNYCDIGPDVIDFICDTTSEKIGKFSPGKHIPIVDMSHFYKNQP
;
A
#
# COMPACT_ATOMS: atom_id res chain seq x y z
N LEU A 1 -13.59 17.59 12.85
CA LEU A 1 -14.93 18.10 12.38
C LEU A 1 -15.12 19.62 12.64
N GLU A 2 -14.07 20.42 12.43
CA GLU A 2 -14.12 21.88 12.72
C GLU A 2 -15.03 22.68 11.77
N ASN A 3 -15.53 22.09 10.68
CA ASN A 3 -16.36 22.75 9.67
C ASN A 3 -17.76 22.11 9.50
N THR A 4 -18.45 21.90 10.60
CA THR A 4 -19.80 21.31 10.62
C THR A 4 -20.86 22.12 9.82
N LYS A 5 -20.62 23.38 9.52
CA LYS A 5 -21.56 24.19 8.68
C LYS A 5 -21.61 23.72 7.22
N LEU A 6 -20.47 23.37 6.62
CA LEU A 6 -20.37 22.88 5.23
C LEU A 6 -20.89 21.45 5.07
N LEU A 7 -20.91 20.67 6.15
CA LEU A 7 -21.31 19.26 6.10
C LEU A 7 -22.78 19.02 6.45
N LYS A 8 -23.53 20.05 6.90
CA LYS A 8 -24.93 19.88 7.34
C LYS A 8 -25.83 19.27 6.27
N ASP A 9 -25.63 19.66 5.01
CA ASP A 9 -26.45 19.19 3.90
C ASP A 9 -26.11 17.75 3.48
N PHE A 10 -24.98 17.21 3.95
CA PHE A 10 -24.51 15.87 3.63
C PHE A 10 -24.70 14.87 4.79
N LEU A 11 -25.16 15.32 5.95
CA LEU A 11 -25.37 14.43 7.10
C LEU A 11 -26.44 13.39 6.79
N ASN A 12 -26.08 12.11 6.94
CA ASN A 12 -26.95 10.95 6.72
C ASN A 12 -27.64 10.93 5.34
N SER A 13 -27.04 11.55 4.33
CA SER A 13 -27.65 11.69 3.00
C SER A 13 -26.79 11.17 1.86
N THR A 14 -25.54 10.81 2.13
CA THR A 14 -24.60 10.35 1.11
C THR A 14 -24.80 8.86 0.81
N ASP A 15 -25.17 8.52 -0.41
CA ASP A 15 -25.41 7.12 -0.80
C ASP A 15 -24.12 6.32 -1.02
N VAL A 16 -23.06 6.99 -1.49
CA VAL A 16 -21.76 6.35 -1.72
C VAL A 16 -20.64 7.29 -1.29
N ILE A 17 -19.75 6.77 -0.43
CA ILE A 17 -18.48 7.40 -0.11
C ILE A 17 -17.37 6.54 -0.71
N CYS A 18 -16.45 7.15 -1.47
CA CYS A 18 -15.33 6.44 -2.08
C CYS A 18 -13.98 6.97 -1.58
N ALA A 19 -13.03 6.07 -1.33
CA ALA A 19 -11.64 6.41 -1.04
C ALA A 19 -10.68 5.41 -1.72
N SER A 20 -9.54 5.88 -2.21
CA SER A 20 -8.56 5.01 -2.87
C SER A 20 -7.16 5.40 -2.46
N ASN A 21 -6.44 4.46 -1.84
CA ASN A 21 -5.07 4.66 -1.35
C ASN A 21 -4.94 5.89 -0.44
N VAL A 22 -5.84 6.03 0.51
CA VAL A 22 -5.92 7.16 1.47
C VAL A 22 -5.98 6.65 2.90
N ILE A 23 -6.76 5.59 3.16
CA ILE A 23 -7.07 5.15 4.53
C ILE A 23 -5.84 4.59 5.23
N CYS A 24 -4.95 3.93 4.49
CA CYS A 24 -3.68 3.43 5.02
C CYS A 24 -2.75 4.54 5.54
N HIS A 25 -2.99 5.81 5.14
CA HIS A 25 -2.23 6.99 5.57
C HIS A 25 -2.88 7.73 6.76
N ILE A 26 -4.10 7.39 7.14
CA ILE A 26 -4.84 8.10 8.21
C ILE A 26 -4.57 7.43 9.56
N PRO A 27 -3.86 8.08 10.49
CA PRO A 27 -3.48 7.45 11.76
C PRO A 27 -4.68 7.21 12.68
N ASN A 28 -5.71 8.06 12.60
CA ASN A 28 -6.90 7.96 13.45
C ASN A 28 -8.09 7.35 12.69
N LEU A 29 -8.16 6.02 12.69
CA LEU A 29 -9.27 5.28 12.07
C LEU A 29 -10.60 5.49 12.80
N ASP A 30 -10.60 5.80 14.10
CA ASP A 30 -11.81 6.10 14.88
C ASP A 30 -12.52 7.33 14.32
N ASP A 31 -11.78 8.43 14.14
CA ASP A 31 -12.31 9.68 13.56
C ASP A 31 -12.78 9.48 12.11
N LEU A 32 -12.04 8.72 11.32
CA LEU A 32 -12.43 8.38 9.96
C LEU A 32 -13.79 7.67 9.94
N ILE A 33 -13.92 6.59 10.71
CA ILE A 33 -15.12 5.76 10.70
C ILE A 33 -16.32 6.52 11.24
N LYS A 34 -16.16 7.32 12.30
CA LYS A 34 -17.19 8.22 12.81
C LYS A 34 -17.59 9.28 11.78
N SER A 35 -16.66 9.80 10.99
CA SER A 35 -16.96 10.74 9.92
C SER A 35 -17.77 10.08 8.78
N VAL A 36 -17.41 8.86 8.41
CA VAL A 36 -18.18 8.05 7.46
C VAL A 36 -19.59 7.80 7.99
N ASP A 37 -19.73 7.46 9.28
CA ASP A 37 -21.03 7.22 9.93
C ASP A 37 -21.93 8.44 9.92
N LEU A 38 -21.38 9.63 10.15
CA LEU A 38 -22.13 10.89 10.11
C LEU A 38 -22.66 11.25 8.71
N LEU A 39 -21.93 10.91 7.65
CA LEU A 39 -22.25 11.32 6.28
C LEU A 39 -23.09 10.26 5.56
N LEU A 40 -22.84 8.98 5.81
CA LEU A 40 -23.44 7.89 5.05
C LEU A 40 -24.94 7.76 5.35
N SER A 41 -25.76 7.70 4.30
CA SER A 41 -27.20 7.45 4.42
C SER A 41 -27.46 6.05 5.02
N LYS A 42 -28.71 5.80 5.41
CA LYS A 42 -29.11 4.53 6.03
C LYS A 42 -28.73 3.33 5.17
N ASP A 43 -28.94 3.41 3.86
CA ASP A 43 -28.70 2.32 2.90
C ASP A 43 -27.40 2.52 2.10
N GLY A 44 -26.64 3.56 2.45
CA GLY A 44 -25.40 3.94 1.78
C GLY A 44 -24.29 2.89 1.89
N THR A 45 -23.28 3.04 1.02
CA THR A 45 -22.12 2.16 0.96
C THR A 45 -20.83 2.97 1.01
N PHE A 46 -19.95 2.62 1.92
CA PHE A 46 -18.57 3.11 1.91
C PHE A 46 -17.68 2.12 1.16
N ILE A 47 -17.05 2.60 0.08
CA ILE A 47 -16.17 1.80 -0.76
C ILE A 47 -14.76 2.36 -0.68
N PHE A 48 -13.77 1.52 -0.36
CA PHE A 48 -12.39 1.96 -0.39
C PHE A 48 -11.46 0.88 -0.93
N GLU A 49 -10.32 1.32 -1.47
CA GLU A 49 -9.28 0.45 -2.03
C GLU A 49 -7.94 0.75 -1.36
N GLU A 50 -7.27 -0.29 -0.85
CA GLU A 50 -5.99 -0.18 -0.16
C GLU A 50 -5.07 -1.37 -0.49
N PRO A 51 -3.74 -1.22 -0.34
CA PRO A 51 -2.82 -2.35 -0.42
C PRO A 51 -3.24 -3.49 0.50
N TYR A 52 -3.20 -4.71 -0.02
CA TYR A 52 -3.73 -5.89 0.66
C TYR A 52 -2.60 -6.73 1.28
N LEU A 53 -2.66 -6.96 2.58
CA LEU A 53 -1.66 -7.72 3.33
C LEU A 53 -1.43 -9.13 2.75
N GLY A 54 -2.50 -9.82 2.33
CA GLY A 54 -2.38 -11.14 1.74
C GLY A 54 -1.59 -11.14 0.43
N ALA A 55 -1.81 -10.15 -0.43
CA ALA A 55 -1.03 -9.99 -1.66
C ALA A 55 0.43 -9.60 -1.37
N MET A 56 0.65 -8.76 -0.34
CA MET A 56 2.00 -8.40 0.10
C MET A 56 2.80 -9.64 0.54
N PHE A 57 2.20 -10.53 1.31
CA PHE A 57 2.84 -11.78 1.74
C PHE A 57 3.08 -12.73 0.56
N GLU A 58 2.06 -12.96 -0.29
CA GLU A 58 2.17 -13.86 -1.45
C GLU A 58 3.24 -13.44 -2.45
N LYS A 59 3.44 -12.14 -2.63
CA LYS A 59 4.38 -11.58 -3.63
C LYS A 59 5.68 -11.08 -3.03
N THR A 60 5.84 -11.17 -1.73
CA THR A 60 6.98 -10.60 -1.00
C THR A 60 7.15 -9.10 -1.30
N SER A 61 6.04 -8.36 -1.34
CA SER A 61 6.02 -6.93 -1.70
C SER A 61 6.37 -6.03 -0.50
N TYR A 62 7.57 -6.20 0.07
CA TYR A 62 8.03 -5.40 1.21
C TYR A 62 8.31 -3.92 0.87
N ASP A 63 8.33 -3.58 -0.41
CA ASP A 63 8.34 -2.21 -0.91
C ASP A 63 7.12 -1.39 -0.47
N GLN A 64 6.03 -2.07 -0.07
CA GLN A 64 4.85 -1.42 0.52
C GLN A 64 5.07 -0.91 1.96
N ILE A 65 6.15 -1.33 2.63
CA ILE A 65 6.48 -0.93 4.00
C ILE A 65 7.31 0.36 3.94
N TYR A 66 6.67 1.51 4.03
CA TYR A 66 7.30 2.82 4.09
C TYR A 66 6.49 3.78 4.96
N ASP A 67 7.08 4.90 5.32
CA ASP A 67 6.63 5.82 6.37
C ASP A 67 5.16 6.24 6.25
N GLU A 68 4.70 6.52 5.03
CA GLU A 68 3.32 6.96 4.79
C GLU A 68 2.27 5.85 4.95
N HIS A 69 2.65 4.57 4.84
CA HIS A 69 1.76 3.44 5.06
C HIS A 69 1.72 3.05 6.54
N ILE A 70 0.91 3.76 7.33
CA ILE A 70 0.72 3.49 8.76
C ILE A 70 0.09 2.11 8.95
N PHE A 71 -0.78 1.71 8.02
CA PHE A 71 -1.47 0.43 8.05
C PHE A 71 -1.29 -0.34 6.73
N VAL A 72 -1.26 -1.66 6.82
CA VAL A 72 -1.51 -2.58 5.70
C VAL A 72 -2.63 -3.51 6.13
N PHE A 73 -3.74 -3.50 5.42
CA PHE A 73 -4.96 -4.16 5.86
C PHE A 73 -5.11 -5.58 5.32
N SER A 74 -5.66 -6.46 6.17
CA SER A 74 -6.26 -7.73 5.78
C SER A 74 -7.79 -7.62 5.74
N VAL A 75 -8.46 -8.53 5.03
CA VAL A 75 -9.94 -8.60 4.99
C VAL A 75 -10.51 -8.85 6.38
N SER A 76 -9.88 -9.74 7.13
CA SER A 76 -10.29 -10.06 8.51
C SER A 76 -10.12 -8.88 9.47
N ALA A 77 -9.04 -8.09 9.33
CA ALA A 77 -8.83 -6.89 10.14
C ALA A 77 -9.90 -5.83 9.85
N ILE A 78 -10.15 -5.52 8.57
CA ILE A 78 -11.20 -4.58 8.18
C ILE A 78 -12.57 -5.02 8.69
N SER A 79 -12.90 -6.32 8.53
CA SER A 79 -14.17 -6.86 9.06
C SER A 79 -14.31 -6.66 10.58
N LYS A 80 -13.23 -6.90 11.34
CA LYS A 80 -13.22 -6.71 12.81
C LYS A 80 -13.34 -5.24 13.19
N ILE A 81 -12.57 -4.34 12.54
CA ILE A 81 -12.55 -2.90 12.84
C ILE A 81 -13.94 -2.30 12.61
N PHE A 82 -14.51 -2.47 11.44
CA PHE A 82 -15.80 -1.84 11.11
C PHE A 82 -16.97 -2.41 11.93
N LYS A 83 -16.88 -3.67 12.36
CA LYS A 83 -17.87 -4.28 13.27
C LYS A 83 -17.96 -3.55 14.62
N LEU A 84 -16.90 -2.91 15.11
CA LEU A 84 -16.90 -2.15 16.35
C LEU A 84 -17.76 -0.88 16.28
N TYR A 85 -18.12 -0.43 15.08
CA TYR A 85 -18.88 0.80 14.81
C TYR A 85 -20.27 0.50 14.17
N ASP A 86 -20.81 -0.70 14.39
CA ASP A 86 -22.09 -1.13 13.81
C ASP A 86 -22.14 -1.09 12.27
N PHE A 87 -20.99 -1.28 11.64
CA PHE A 87 -20.86 -1.57 10.21
C PHE A 87 -20.58 -3.05 9.96
N GLN A 88 -20.74 -3.45 8.72
CA GLN A 88 -20.31 -4.76 8.24
C GLN A 88 -19.62 -4.66 6.88
N LEU A 89 -18.59 -5.44 6.69
CA LEU A 89 -17.99 -5.69 5.39
C LEU A 89 -18.92 -6.64 4.61
N VAL A 90 -19.36 -6.20 3.43
CA VAL A 90 -20.33 -6.98 2.61
C VAL A 90 -19.68 -7.56 1.36
N ASP A 91 -18.64 -6.92 0.80
CA ASP A 91 -17.94 -7.45 -0.37
C ASP A 91 -16.47 -7.06 -0.38
N VAL A 92 -15.66 -7.85 -1.06
CA VAL A 92 -14.26 -7.56 -1.36
C VAL A 92 -13.94 -7.91 -2.81
N GLN A 93 -13.15 -7.08 -3.48
CA GLN A 93 -12.72 -7.29 -4.86
C GLN A 93 -11.21 -7.06 -4.97
N PRO A 94 -10.42 -8.10 -5.29
CA PRO A 94 -8.98 -7.95 -5.49
C PRO A 94 -8.70 -7.08 -6.70
N GLN A 95 -7.66 -6.24 -6.57
CA GLN A 95 -7.17 -5.35 -7.60
C GLN A 95 -5.70 -5.62 -7.89
N ILE A 96 -5.25 -5.32 -9.11
CA ILE A 96 -3.84 -5.51 -9.53
C ILE A 96 -2.95 -4.34 -9.16
N THR A 97 -3.52 -3.21 -8.75
CA THR A 97 -2.82 -1.98 -8.38
C THR A 97 -1.86 -2.22 -7.22
N HIS A 98 -0.78 -1.45 -7.15
CA HIS A 98 0.20 -1.48 -6.06
C HIS A 98 0.76 -2.87 -5.70
N GLY A 99 0.88 -3.78 -6.68
CA GLY A 99 1.32 -5.15 -6.43
C GLY A 99 0.22 -6.07 -5.90
N GLY A 100 -0.95 -5.55 -5.63
CA GLY A 100 -2.15 -6.25 -5.15
C GLY A 100 -2.85 -5.45 -4.06
N SER A 101 -3.98 -4.85 -4.43
CA SER A 101 -4.89 -4.13 -3.52
C SER A 101 -6.17 -4.92 -3.32
N MET A 102 -6.94 -4.49 -2.35
CA MET A 102 -8.28 -5.00 -2.12
C MET A 102 -9.24 -3.83 -2.04
N ARG A 103 -10.33 -3.90 -2.80
CA ARG A 103 -11.47 -2.98 -2.68
C ARG A 103 -12.47 -3.58 -1.72
N TYR A 104 -12.84 -2.81 -0.73
CA TYR A 104 -13.75 -3.18 0.36
C TYR A 104 -15.07 -2.44 0.20
N ALA A 105 -16.19 -3.11 0.37
CA ALA A 105 -17.52 -2.50 0.43
C ALA A 105 -18.10 -2.69 1.84
N ILE A 106 -18.34 -1.56 2.50
CA ILE A 106 -18.84 -1.49 3.87
C ILE A 106 -20.27 -0.92 3.86
N LYS A 107 -21.15 -1.55 4.61
CA LYS A 107 -22.51 -1.06 4.85
C LYS A 107 -22.81 -1.03 6.34
N ARG A 108 -23.87 -0.33 6.73
CA ARG A 108 -24.38 -0.42 8.09
C ARG A 108 -24.79 -1.86 8.40
N LYS A 109 -24.65 -2.27 9.64
CA LYS A 109 -25.00 -3.60 10.12
C LYS A 109 -26.42 -3.97 9.70
N ASN A 110 -26.60 -5.18 9.21
CA ASN A 110 -27.86 -5.73 8.70
C ASN A 110 -28.35 -5.14 7.35
N ASN A 111 -27.59 -4.26 6.70
CA ASN A 111 -27.95 -3.65 5.41
C ASN A 111 -27.25 -4.32 4.22
N GLY A 112 -26.99 -5.61 4.27
CA GLY A 112 -26.41 -6.34 3.15
C GLY A 112 -26.10 -7.78 3.52
N THR A 113 -25.96 -8.61 2.51
CA THR A 113 -25.53 -10.01 2.66
C THR A 113 -24.05 -10.11 2.26
N PRO A 114 -23.21 -10.78 3.05
CA PRO A 114 -21.83 -11.04 2.68
C PRO A 114 -21.71 -11.76 1.34
N SER A 115 -20.88 -11.27 0.44
CA SER A 115 -20.65 -11.88 -0.87
C SER A 115 -19.85 -13.19 -0.77
N LEU A 116 -19.94 -14.01 -1.81
CA LEU A 116 -19.12 -15.22 -1.93
C LEU A 116 -17.61 -14.87 -1.94
N ASN A 117 -17.25 -13.75 -2.56
CA ASN A 117 -15.85 -13.27 -2.56
C ASN A 117 -15.38 -12.98 -1.13
N LEU A 118 -16.16 -12.26 -0.34
CA LEU A 118 -15.82 -11.99 1.05
C LEU A 118 -15.58 -13.28 1.83
N MET A 119 -16.50 -14.23 1.72
CA MET A 119 -16.39 -15.53 2.41
C MET A 119 -15.11 -16.28 1.98
N LYS A 120 -14.84 -16.31 0.68
CA LYS A 120 -13.63 -16.92 0.11
C LYS A 120 -12.34 -16.30 0.67
N TYR A 121 -12.27 -14.97 0.74
CA TYR A 121 -11.06 -14.29 1.24
C TYR A 121 -10.87 -14.44 2.75
N LEU A 122 -11.94 -14.41 3.53
CA LEU A 122 -11.87 -14.71 4.97
C LEU A 122 -11.37 -16.13 5.25
N GLU A 123 -11.85 -17.13 4.49
CA GLU A 123 -11.37 -18.50 4.62
C GLU A 123 -9.92 -18.66 4.14
N LYS A 124 -9.54 -17.98 3.04
CA LYS A 124 -8.15 -17.95 2.57
C LYS A 124 -7.21 -17.36 3.62
N GLU A 125 -7.56 -16.24 4.24
CA GLU A 125 -6.75 -15.62 5.30
C GLU A 125 -6.63 -16.52 6.54
N LYS A 126 -7.71 -17.16 6.94
CA LYS A 126 -7.72 -18.12 8.05
C LYS A 126 -6.82 -19.33 7.76
N THR A 127 -6.94 -19.91 6.57
CA THR A 127 -6.12 -21.07 6.14
C THR A 127 -4.64 -20.71 6.10
N ASN A 128 -4.31 -19.52 5.59
CA ASN A 128 -2.95 -19.01 5.51
C ASN A 128 -2.44 -18.42 6.83
N LYS A 129 -3.27 -18.39 7.87
CA LYS A 129 -2.95 -17.84 9.21
C LYS A 129 -2.33 -16.44 9.11
N ILE A 130 -2.90 -15.55 8.29
CA ILE A 130 -2.29 -14.27 7.91
C ILE A 130 -1.98 -13.35 9.11
N ASP A 131 -2.70 -13.50 10.21
CA ASP A 131 -2.54 -12.77 11.47
C ASP A 131 -1.62 -13.47 12.49
N SER A 132 -0.92 -14.53 12.08
CA SER A 132 -0.02 -15.29 12.96
C SER A 132 1.42 -14.78 12.93
N ALA A 133 2.14 -14.99 14.03
CA ALA A 133 3.58 -14.76 14.09
C ALA A 133 4.35 -15.64 13.09
N GLU A 134 3.86 -16.87 12.83
CA GLU A 134 4.46 -17.81 11.88
C GLU A 134 4.48 -17.23 10.46
N SER A 135 3.35 -16.70 9.97
CA SER A 135 3.26 -16.08 8.65
C SER A 135 4.17 -14.85 8.53
N SER A 136 4.28 -14.06 9.59
CA SER A 136 5.19 -12.90 9.63
C SER A 136 6.67 -13.32 9.57
N LEU A 137 7.04 -14.44 10.22
CA LEU A 137 8.40 -14.98 10.15
C LEU A 137 8.72 -15.55 8.77
N ILE A 138 7.77 -16.21 8.12
CA ILE A 138 7.91 -16.68 6.72
C ILE A 138 8.12 -15.48 5.80
N PHE A 139 7.27 -14.45 5.91
CA PHE A 139 7.41 -13.22 5.12
C PHE A 139 8.78 -12.55 5.33
N LYS A 140 9.25 -12.43 6.57
CA LYS A 140 10.59 -11.92 6.88
C LYS A 140 11.67 -12.70 6.13
N LYS A 141 11.63 -14.04 6.18
CA LYS A 141 12.59 -14.91 5.49
C LYS A 141 12.54 -14.69 3.96
N ASP A 142 11.35 -14.53 3.41
CA ASP A 142 11.19 -14.28 1.97
C ASP A 142 11.74 -12.90 1.57
N CYS A 143 11.57 -11.87 2.41
CA CYS A 143 12.19 -10.57 2.23
C CYS A 143 13.73 -10.65 2.25
N GLU A 144 14.30 -11.39 3.20
CA GLU A 144 15.75 -11.61 3.29
C GLU A 144 16.29 -12.35 2.05
N ASN A 145 15.59 -13.37 1.59
CA ASN A 145 15.92 -14.09 0.35
C ASN A 145 15.84 -13.17 -0.89
N SER A 146 14.82 -12.34 -0.97
CA SER A 146 14.69 -11.34 -2.05
C SER A 146 15.83 -10.34 -2.03
N LYS A 147 16.19 -9.80 -0.85
CA LYS A 147 17.34 -8.92 -0.65
C LYS A 147 18.62 -9.56 -1.17
N LEU A 148 18.92 -10.81 -0.77
CA LEU A 148 20.12 -11.53 -1.21
C LEU A 148 20.17 -11.64 -2.74
N LYS A 149 19.08 -12.09 -3.37
CA LYS A 149 19.00 -12.25 -4.84
C LYS A 149 19.22 -10.91 -5.58
N ILE A 150 18.60 -9.82 -5.11
CA ILE A 150 18.78 -8.50 -5.72
C ILE A 150 20.22 -8.03 -5.58
N THR A 151 20.78 -8.13 -4.37
CA THR A 151 22.16 -7.69 -4.06
C THR A 151 23.18 -8.48 -4.88
N GLU A 152 23.06 -9.78 -4.97
CA GLU A 152 23.93 -10.62 -5.80
C GLU A 152 23.82 -10.25 -7.28
N ARG A 153 22.58 -10.03 -7.78
CA ARG A 153 22.35 -9.66 -9.19
C ARG A 153 23.02 -8.34 -9.55
N VAL A 154 22.84 -7.30 -8.73
CA VAL A 154 23.44 -5.98 -9.02
C VAL A 154 24.96 -6.00 -8.88
N LYS A 155 25.52 -6.72 -7.88
CA LYS A 155 26.97 -6.90 -7.74
C LYS A 155 27.56 -7.63 -8.95
N LYS A 156 26.90 -8.66 -9.46
CA LYS A 156 27.33 -9.37 -10.67
C LYS A 156 27.35 -8.41 -11.87
N LEU A 157 26.30 -7.62 -12.10
CA LEU A 157 26.26 -6.66 -13.20
C LEU A 157 27.39 -5.64 -13.10
N LYS A 158 27.69 -5.14 -11.90
CA LYS A 158 28.82 -4.21 -11.69
C LYS A 158 30.18 -4.88 -11.98
N SER A 159 30.37 -6.12 -11.57
CA SER A 159 31.61 -6.87 -11.89
C SER A 159 31.78 -7.13 -13.39
N GLU A 160 30.71 -7.14 -14.15
CA GLU A 160 30.69 -7.21 -15.62
C GLU A 160 30.84 -5.83 -16.27
N ASN A 161 31.20 -4.79 -15.50
CA ASN A 161 31.32 -3.38 -15.93
C ASN A 161 30.04 -2.80 -16.55
N LYS A 162 28.86 -3.30 -16.13
CA LYS A 162 27.57 -2.74 -16.54
C LYS A 162 27.29 -1.47 -15.79
N LYS A 163 26.80 -0.45 -16.49
CA LYS A 163 26.21 0.73 -15.88
C LYS A 163 24.80 0.37 -15.40
N ILE A 164 24.43 0.84 -14.22
CA ILE A 164 23.14 0.57 -13.63
C ILE A 164 22.51 1.90 -13.24
N CYS A 165 21.30 2.17 -13.70
CA CYS A 165 20.50 3.30 -13.24
C CYS A 165 19.14 2.84 -12.70
N GLY A 166 18.55 3.69 -11.86
CA GLY A 166 17.17 3.54 -11.40
C GLY A 166 16.20 4.33 -12.28
N TYR A 167 14.95 3.94 -12.28
CA TYR A 167 13.84 4.68 -12.86
C TYR A 167 12.73 4.86 -11.82
N ALA A 168 12.29 6.11 -11.63
CA ALA A 168 11.31 6.56 -10.63
C ALA A 168 11.85 6.56 -9.18
N ALA A 169 12.09 7.75 -8.63
CA ALA A 169 12.46 7.97 -7.24
C ALA A 169 11.19 8.00 -6.36
N THR A 170 10.66 6.83 -6.01
CA THR A 170 9.43 6.66 -5.23
C THR A 170 9.73 6.28 -3.77
N SER A 171 8.73 6.41 -2.87
CA SER A 171 8.82 5.90 -1.49
C SER A 171 9.16 4.40 -1.49
N LYS A 172 8.55 3.62 -2.39
CA LYS A 172 8.83 2.18 -2.56
C LYS A 172 10.28 1.90 -2.95
N SER A 173 10.84 2.67 -3.88
CA SER A 173 12.25 2.53 -4.25
C SER A 173 13.17 2.87 -3.08
N THR A 174 12.80 3.84 -2.24
CA THR A 174 13.54 4.19 -1.02
C THR A 174 13.60 3.00 -0.07
N THR A 175 12.49 2.30 0.16
CA THR A 175 12.45 1.08 0.97
C THR A 175 13.41 0.02 0.43
N ILE A 176 13.32 -0.30 -0.87
CA ILE A 176 14.16 -1.33 -1.50
C ILE A 176 15.65 -0.97 -1.40
N LEU A 177 16.01 0.25 -1.78
CA LEU A 177 17.41 0.70 -1.81
C LEU A 177 18.04 0.67 -0.42
N ASN A 178 17.32 1.15 0.59
CA ASN A 178 17.83 1.16 1.96
C ASN A 178 17.86 -0.26 2.56
N TYR A 179 16.82 -1.06 2.39
CA TYR A 179 16.78 -2.43 2.91
C TYR A 179 17.83 -3.33 2.26
N CYS A 180 18.04 -3.20 0.95
CA CYS A 180 19.02 -3.99 0.20
C CYS A 180 20.45 -3.43 0.28
N ASP A 181 20.65 -2.29 0.93
CA ASP A 181 21.94 -1.61 1.03
C ASP A 181 22.54 -1.29 -0.35
N ILE A 182 21.72 -0.77 -1.27
CA ILE A 182 22.11 -0.40 -2.64
C ILE A 182 22.27 1.11 -2.71
N GLY A 183 23.51 1.57 -2.90
CA GLY A 183 23.87 2.97 -2.93
C GLY A 183 24.45 3.43 -4.28
N PRO A 184 25.07 4.63 -4.31
CA PRO A 184 25.68 5.20 -5.53
C PRO A 184 26.91 4.46 -6.03
N ASP A 185 27.48 3.57 -5.22
CA ASP A 185 28.51 2.61 -5.64
C ASP A 185 27.98 1.55 -6.60
N VAL A 186 26.67 1.31 -6.60
CA VAL A 186 25.97 0.32 -7.43
C VAL A 186 25.11 1.00 -8.50
N ILE A 187 24.30 1.98 -8.12
CA ILE A 187 23.38 2.70 -9.02
C ILE A 187 23.91 4.12 -9.21
N ASP A 188 24.32 4.45 -10.44
CA ASP A 188 24.96 5.72 -10.75
C ASP A 188 24.00 6.92 -10.57
N PHE A 189 22.71 6.75 -10.94
CA PHE A 189 21.66 7.76 -10.80
C PHE A 189 20.26 7.14 -10.88
N ILE A 190 19.24 7.90 -10.47
CA ILE A 190 17.83 7.57 -10.65
C ILE A 190 17.19 8.62 -11.56
N CYS A 191 16.55 8.21 -12.65
CA CYS A 191 15.73 9.10 -13.48
C CYS A 191 14.34 9.27 -12.89
N ASP A 192 13.86 10.50 -12.84
CA ASP A 192 12.45 10.81 -12.47
C ASP A 192 11.92 11.92 -13.38
N THR A 193 10.59 11.99 -13.53
CA THR A 193 9.91 13.05 -14.30
C THR A 193 9.35 14.15 -13.42
N THR A 194 9.41 13.98 -12.09
CA THR A 194 8.89 14.94 -11.12
C THR A 194 9.91 16.05 -10.89
N SER A 195 9.61 17.27 -11.31
CA SER A 195 10.50 18.44 -11.24
C SER A 195 11.05 18.69 -9.84
N GLU A 196 10.23 18.49 -8.81
CA GLU A 196 10.56 18.70 -7.41
C GLU A 196 11.63 17.74 -6.88
N LYS A 197 11.84 16.61 -7.55
CA LYS A 197 12.85 15.59 -7.18
C LYS A 197 14.15 15.74 -7.95
N ILE A 198 14.10 16.25 -9.18
CA ILE A 198 15.26 16.42 -10.04
C ILE A 198 16.28 17.37 -9.38
N GLY A 199 17.56 16.98 -9.40
CA GLY A 199 18.65 17.70 -8.74
C GLY A 199 18.79 17.42 -7.24
N LYS A 200 17.94 16.55 -6.68
CA LYS A 200 18.03 16.06 -5.29
C LYS A 200 18.65 14.67 -5.21
N PHE A 201 18.63 14.09 -4.03
CA PHE A 201 19.15 12.75 -3.75
C PHE A 201 18.06 11.86 -3.17
N SER A 202 18.16 10.55 -3.43
CA SER A 202 17.28 9.56 -2.80
C SER A 202 17.50 9.55 -1.28
N PRO A 203 16.42 9.45 -0.46
CA PRO A 203 16.55 9.38 0.99
C PRO A 203 17.40 8.18 1.43
N GLY A 204 18.27 8.38 2.42
CA GLY A 204 19.11 7.35 3.01
C GLY A 204 20.32 6.97 2.17
N LYS A 205 20.15 6.55 0.93
CA LYS A 205 21.26 6.10 0.06
C LYS A 205 21.92 7.21 -0.76
N HIS A 206 21.31 8.40 -0.82
CA HIS A 206 21.86 9.57 -1.50
C HIS A 206 22.25 9.34 -2.97
N ILE A 207 21.51 8.53 -3.71
CA ILE A 207 21.68 8.36 -5.14
C ILE A 207 21.15 9.61 -5.84
N PRO A 208 21.91 10.24 -6.78
CA PRO A 208 21.45 11.44 -7.48
C PRO A 208 20.18 11.19 -8.29
N ILE A 209 19.22 12.13 -8.22
CA ILE A 209 17.99 12.09 -9.01
C ILE A 209 18.15 13.07 -10.18
N VAL A 210 17.99 12.59 -11.40
CA VAL A 210 18.23 13.32 -12.64
C VAL A 210 17.01 13.25 -13.56
N ASP A 211 16.95 14.14 -14.54
CA ASP A 211 15.93 14.14 -15.57
C ASP A 211 16.18 13.05 -16.64
N MET A 212 15.19 12.83 -17.51
CA MET A 212 15.28 11.84 -18.59
C MET A 212 16.33 12.19 -19.65
N SER A 213 16.71 13.46 -19.83
CA SER A 213 17.73 13.83 -20.79
C SER A 213 19.11 13.29 -20.39
N HIS A 214 19.36 13.20 -19.07
CA HIS A 214 20.58 12.59 -18.53
C HIS A 214 20.66 11.10 -18.88
N PHE A 215 19.55 10.37 -18.77
CA PHE A 215 19.48 8.96 -19.17
C PHE A 215 19.81 8.76 -20.64
N TYR A 216 19.20 9.55 -21.53
CA TYR A 216 19.47 9.43 -22.98
C TYR A 216 20.92 9.76 -23.37
N LYS A 217 21.57 10.67 -22.65
CA LYS A 217 22.99 11.02 -22.89
C LYS A 217 23.97 9.96 -22.38
N ASN A 218 23.65 9.27 -21.29
CA ASN A 218 24.58 8.37 -20.60
C ASN A 218 24.32 6.88 -20.85
N GLN A 219 23.21 6.52 -21.43
CA GLN A 219 22.76 5.16 -21.82
C GLN A 219 23.41 4.04 -20.98
N PRO A 220 22.79 3.64 -19.86
CA PRO A 220 23.31 2.57 -18.99
C PRO A 220 23.25 1.20 -19.67
#